data_b49c210b2c7570e3b86a7acf7f2a84a4
#
_entry.id   b49c210b2c7570e3b86a7acf7f2a84a4
#
_cell.length_a   1.000
_cell.length_b   1.000
_cell.length_c   1.000
_cell.angle_alpha   90.00
_cell.angle_beta   90.00
_cell.angle_gamma   90.00
#
_symmetry.space_group_name_H-M   'P 1'
#
loop_
_entity.id
_entity.type
_entity.pdbx_description
1 polymer ?
#
loop_
_entity_poly.entity_id
_entity_poly.type
_entity_poly.pdbx_seq_one_letter_code
_entity_poly.pdbx_strand_id
1 'polypeptide(L)'
;EYYNYQLWHLPPPGSHDLEFGPLTFPDYQFPSTALGTEVCRLDILLSAEAPSSREEMRSLFPGPVLYGSRVLNEHTTVITSFTPDAQGRERYWVTAGLSRSNPSRLKDIVDAIVRIETYYHLLLMQKPLFSAAVDQVYKFEQVHLKQREIITNHIAHADSQTLQRWLNTLTQDLLKTNRMAGTLHFELSASLPYDKIVHTTLTSLAEHPMESYRPISDYVLSGITGVAEGHQQLLRRIDTLRNGFEGIITIIRTRIDLILEAQNLALLKSVDKTTKSQVLLQHTVEGLSII
;
A
#
# COMPACT_ATOMS: atom_id res chain seq x y z
N GLU A 1 11.49 -3.44 6.54
CA GLU A 1 12.92 -3.55 6.18
C GLU A 1 13.10 -4.72 5.24
N TYR A 2 13.90 -4.57 4.20
CA TYR A 2 14.30 -5.65 3.31
C TYR A 2 15.81 -5.67 3.19
N TYR A 3 16.34 -6.86 2.90
CA TYR A 3 17.76 -7.09 2.72
C TYR A 3 17.98 -7.57 1.29
N ASN A 4 19.04 -7.10 0.66
CA ASN A 4 19.50 -7.53 -0.65
C ASN A 4 20.89 -8.14 -0.53
N TYR A 5 21.06 -9.33 -1.07
CA TYR A 5 22.34 -10.02 -1.12
C TYR A 5 22.76 -10.18 -2.59
N GLN A 6 23.94 -9.70 -2.94
CA GLN A 6 24.52 -9.88 -4.27
C GLN A 6 25.76 -10.76 -4.15
N LEU A 7 25.76 -11.87 -4.91
CA LEU A 7 26.88 -12.77 -4.99
C LEU A 7 27.43 -12.71 -6.41
N TRP A 8 28.73 -12.45 -6.54
CA TRP A 8 29.42 -12.34 -7.80
C TRP A 8 30.32 -13.56 -8.01
N HIS A 9 30.10 -14.29 -9.10
CA HIS A 9 30.96 -15.38 -9.52
C HIS A 9 31.75 -14.98 -10.77
N LEU A 10 33.06 -15.07 -10.69
CA LEU A 10 33.97 -14.86 -11.82
C LEU A 10 34.44 -16.22 -12.28
N PRO A 11 34.08 -16.70 -13.50
CA PRO A 11 34.55 -17.96 -14.02
C PRO A 11 36.06 -17.90 -14.22
N PRO A 12 36.78 -19.07 -14.17
CA PRO A 12 38.17 -19.14 -14.42
C PRO A 12 38.52 -18.61 -15.83
N PRO A 13 39.69 -17.98 -16.02
CA PRO A 13 40.11 -17.53 -17.33
C PRO A 13 40.12 -18.70 -18.36
N GLY A 14 39.42 -18.53 -19.49
CA GLY A 14 39.32 -19.53 -20.54
C GLY A 14 38.13 -20.49 -20.45
N SER A 15 37.29 -20.38 -19.46
CA SER A 15 35.98 -21.08 -19.46
C SER A 15 35.03 -20.37 -20.43
N HIS A 16 34.46 -21.13 -21.36
CA HIS A 16 33.49 -20.62 -22.34
C HIS A 16 32.04 -21.00 -22.00
N ASP A 17 31.84 -21.81 -20.96
CA ASP A 17 30.54 -22.31 -20.59
C ASP A 17 29.86 -21.31 -19.64
N LEU A 18 29.10 -20.39 -20.23
CA LEU A 18 28.26 -19.47 -19.50
C LEU A 18 26.84 -20.07 -19.44
N GLU A 19 26.54 -20.75 -18.37
CA GLU A 19 25.22 -21.34 -18.14
C GLU A 19 24.53 -20.71 -16.90
N PHE A 20 23.21 -20.54 -17.02
CA PHE A 20 22.40 -20.30 -15.83
C PHE A 20 22.38 -21.60 -15.00
N GLY A 21 22.85 -21.54 -13.81
CA GLY A 21 22.89 -22.72 -12.94
C GLY A 21 23.00 -22.38 -11.46
N PRO A 22 22.80 -23.36 -10.59
CA PRO A 22 23.03 -23.17 -9.17
C PRO A 22 24.52 -22.89 -8.95
N LEU A 23 24.84 -21.63 -8.65
CA LEU A 23 26.18 -21.29 -8.21
C LEU A 23 26.37 -21.93 -6.82
N THR A 24 27.26 -22.93 -6.75
CA THR A 24 27.73 -23.44 -5.46
C THR A 24 28.88 -22.55 -5.00
N PHE A 25 28.64 -21.78 -3.96
CA PHE A 25 29.67 -21.01 -3.27
C PHE A 25 30.12 -21.84 -2.07
N PRO A 26 31.22 -22.59 -2.15
CA PRO A 26 31.64 -23.49 -1.09
C PRO A 26 31.94 -22.77 0.23
N ASP A 27 32.31 -21.49 0.15
CA ASP A 27 32.68 -20.66 1.30
C ASP A 27 31.55 -19.72 1.77
N TYR A 28 30.39 -19.76 1.13
CA TYR A 28 29.27 -18.90 1.51
C TYR A 28 28.01 -19.73 1.78
N GLN A 29 27.60 -19.70 3.03
CA GLN A 29 26.29 -20.20 3.43
C GLN A 29 25.36 -18.99 3.59
N PHE A 30 24.27 -18.99 2.83
CA PHE A 30 23.20 -18.03 3.10
C PHE A 30 22.80 -18.17 4.57
N PRO A 31 22.61 -17.07 5.29
CA PRO A 31 22.15 -17.13 6.68
C PRO A 31 20.88 -17.99 6.72
N SER A 32 20.95 -19.16 7.33
CA SER A 32 19.80 -20.06 7.53
C SER A 32 18.70 -19.42 8.41
N THR A 33 19.02 -18.30 9.02
CA THR A 33 18.17 -17.49 9.89
C THR A 33 17.78 -16.18 9.22
N ALA A 34 17.75 -16.10 7.88
CA ALA A 34 17.19 -14.94 7.20
C ALA A 34 15.75 -14.71 7.71
N LEU A 35 15.59 -13.67 8.50
CA LEU A 35 14.29 -13.27 9.04
C LEU A 35 13.48 -12.68 7.89
N GLY A 36 12.45 -13.40 7.45
CA GLY A 36 11.54 -12.89 6.44
C GLY A 36 11.22 -13.87 5.32
N THR A 37 10.42 -13.37 4.38
CA THR A 37 10.03 -14.10 3.16
C THR A 37 10.92 -13.62 2.00
N GLU A 38 11.44 -14.55 1.21
CA GLU A 38 12.12 -14.23 -0.04
C GLU A 38 11.13 -13.57 -1.01
N VAL A 39 11.47 -12.38 -1.48
CA VAL A 39 10.61 -11.59 -2.37
C VAL A 39 10.91 -11.92 -3.83
N CYS A 40 12.19 -11.96 -4.22
CA CYS A 40 12.63 -12.37 -5.54
C CYS A 40 14.04 -12.96 -5.48
N ARG A 41 14.35 -13.77 -6.46
CA ARG A 41 15.69 -14.35 -6.67
C ARG A 41 16.06 -14.17 -8.13
N LEU A 42 17.21 -13.55 -8.37
CA LEU A 42 17.69 -13.22 -9.71
C LEU A 42 18.99 -13.97 -10.01
N ASP A 43 19.06 -14.56 -11.21
CA ASP A 43 20.29 -15.05 -11.82
C ASP A 43 20.65 -14.12 -12.98
N ILE A 44 21.70 -13.33 -12.83
CA ILE A 44 22.15 -12.39 -13.85
C ILE A 44 23.44 -12.89 -14.46
N LEU A 45 23.37 -13.29 -15.74
CA LEU A 45 24.51 -13.76 -16.50
C LEU A 45 25.10 -12.62 -17.32
N LEU A 46 26.37 -12.30 -17.08
CA LEU A 46 27.11 -11.29 -17.83
C LEU A 46 27.98 -11.96 -18.91
N SER A 47 27.69 -11.66 -20.18
CA SER A 47 28.42 -12.19 -21.31
C SER A 47 29.06 -11.10 -22.16
N ALA A 48 30.19 -11.41 -22.80
CA ALA A 48 30.78 -10.50 -23.78
C ALA A 48 30.01 -10.51 -25.11
N GLU A 49 29.39 -11.63 -25.45
CA GLU A 49 28.71 -11.88 -26.72
C GLU A 49 27.32 -12.47 -26.46
N ALA A 50 26.37 -12.13 -27.33
CA ALA A 50 25.05 -12.75 -27.29
C ALA A 50 25.15 -14.20 -27.88
N PRO A 51 24.23 -15.11 -27.49
CA PRO A 51 24.10 -16.40 -28.15
C PRO A 51 23.93 -16.25 -29.66
N SER A 52 24.44 -17.23 -30.41
CA SER A 52 24.51 -17.18 -31.85
C SER A 52 23.15 -17.21 -32.56
N SER A 53 22.11 -17.69 -31.88
CA SER A 53 20.76 -17.73 -32.42
C SER A 53 19.67 -17.34 -31.39
N ARG A 54 18.54 -16.94 -31.92
CA ARG A 54 17.34 -16.64 -31.06
C ARG A 54 16.80 -17.93 -30.42
N GLU A 55 16.92 -19.06 -31.07
CA GLU A 55 16.44 -20.34 -30.53
C GLU A 55 17.33 -20.78 -29.35
N GLU A 56 18.63 -20.62 -29.46
CA GLU A 56 19.57 -20.82 -28.37
C GLU A 56 19.27 -19.89 -27.20
N MET A 57 19.10 -18.60 -27.47
CA MET A 57 18.68 -17.62 -26.43
C MET A 57 17.38 -18.06 -25.74
N ARG A 58 16.40 -18.50 -26.53
CA ARG A 58 15.10 -18.94 -25.99
C ARG A 58 15.19 -20.16 -25.08
N SER A 59 16.13 -21.11 -25.41
CA SER A 59 16.31 -22.31 -24.59
C SER A 59 16.85 -22.04 -23.19
N LEU A 60 17.46 -20.88 -22.98
CA LEU A 60 18.06 -20.49 -21.70
C LEU A 60 17.04 -19.95 -20.70
N PHE A 61 15.84 -19.56 -21.18
CA PHE A 61 14.83 -18.92 -20.36
C PHE A 61 13.58 -19.78 -20.22
N PRO A 62 12.98 -19.83 -19.02
CA PRO A 62 11.66 -20.38 -18.85
C PRO A 62 10.61 -19.46 -19.50
N GLY A 63 9.51 -20.06 -19.96
CA GLY A 63 8.38 -19.31 -20.51
C GLY A 63 8.44 -19.03 -22.01
N PRO A 64 7.31 -18.65 -22.62
CA PRO A 64 7.14 -18.54 -24.07
C PRO A 64 7.56 -17.19 -24.65
N VAL A 65 7.66 -16.14 -23.85
CA VAL A 65 7.91 -14.75 -24.29
C VAL A 65 9.23 -14.26 -23.74
N LEU A 66 10.05 -13.67 -24.60
CA LEU A 66 11.25 -12.96 -24.20
C LEU A 66 11.05 -11.46 -24.34
N TYR A 67 11.55 -10.75 -23.36
CA TYR A 67 11.66 -9.30 -23.33
C TYR A 67 13.13 -8.94 -23.46
N GLY A 68 13.42 -7.89 -24.22
CA GLY A 68 14.81 -7.50 -24.42
C GLY A 68 14.92 -6.08 -24.93
N SER A 69 15.96 -5.40 -24.48
CA SER A 69 16.21 -4.01 -24.84
C SER A 69 17.69 -3.72 -24.89
N ARG A 70 18.07 -2.77 -25.72
CA ARG A 70 19.37 -2.14 -25.62
C ARG A 70 19.31 -1.02 -24.61
N VAL A 71 20.32 -0.94 -23.76
CA VAL A 71 20.38 0.03 -22.68
C VAL A 71 21.66 0.84 -22.72
N LEU A 72 21.65 2.03 -22.14
CA LEU A 72 22.81 2.92 -22.05
C LEU A 72 23.51 3.14 -23.39
N ASN A 73 22.84 3.85 -24.29
CA ASN A 73 23.35 4.19 -25.63
C ASN A 73 23.59 2.99 -26.57
N GLU A 74 22.71 2.00 -26.49
CA GLU A 74 22.63 0.86 -27.39
C GLU A 74 23.81 -0.15 -27.35
N HIS A 75 24.72 0.01 -26.39
CA HIS A 75 25.92 -0.85 -26.33
C HIS A 75 25.77 -2.09 -25.47
N THR A 76 24.74 -2.14 -24.63
CA THR A 76 24.47 -3.28 -23.75
C THR A 76 23.06 -3.79 -24.01
N THR A 77 22.94 -5.09 -24.20
CA THR A 77 21.64 -5.74 -24.37
C THR A 77 21.26 -6.45 -23.07
N VAL A 78 20.01 -6.28 -22.64
CA VAL A 78 19.43 -7.00 -21.52
C VAL A 78 18.27 -7.83 -22.04
N ILE A 79 18.24 -9.12 -21.70
CA ILE A 79 17.18 -10.05 -22.10
C ILE A 79 16.70 -10.82 -20.88
N THR A 80 15.40 -11.00 -20.75
CA THR A 80 14.73 -11.77 -19.69
C THR A 80 13.42 -12.37 -20.19
N SER A 81 12.84 -13.30 -19.45
CA SER A 81 11.46 -13.78 -19.69
C SER A 81 10.47 -13.32 -18.62
N PHE A 82 10.92 -12.72 -17.54
CA PHE A 82 10.10 -12.42 -16.35
C PHE A 82 9.31 -13.64 -15.85
N THR A 83 9.78 -14.83 -16.19
CA THR A 83 9.17 -16.08 -15.75
C THR A 83 10.17 -16.80 -14.88
N PRO A 84 9.86 -17.06 -13.61
CA PRO A 84 10.78 -17.78 -12.73
C PRO A 84 10.96 -19.24 -13.19
N ASP A 85 12.14 -19.79 -12.97
CA ASP A 85 12.41 -21.20 -13.20
C ASP A 85 11.78 -22.09 -12.11
N ALA A 86 11.99 -23.40 -12.20
CA ALA A 86 11.47 -24.38 -11.24
C ALA A 86 11.99 -24.16 -9.79
N GLN A 87 13.05 -23.38 -9.62
CA GLN A 87 13.62 -23.00 -8.33
C GLN A 87 13.19 -21.59 -7.88
N GLY A 88 12.30 -20.95 -8.62
CA GLY A 88 11.81 -19.60 -8.32
C GLY A 88 12.79 -18.48 -8.70
N ARG A 89 13.75 -18.73 -9.59
CA ARG A 89 14.75 -17.75 -10.01
C ARG A 89 14.35 -17.11 -11.32
N GLU A 90 14.38 -15.79 -11.40
CA GLU A 90 14.24 -15.04 -12.62
C GLU A 90 15.62 -14.85 -13.26
N ARG A 91 15.70 -15.01 -14.57
CA ARG A 91 16.95 -15.00 -15.31
C ARG A 91 17.09 -13.74 -16.15
N TYR A 92 18.29 -13.17 -16.11
CA TYR A 92 18.67 -12.03 -16.91
C TYR A 92 19.96 -12.32 -17.67
N TRP A 93 19.95 -12.13 -18.98
CA TRP A 93 21.16 -12.14 -19.80
C TRP A 93 21.55 -10.70 -20.12
N VAL A 94 22.76 -10.33 -19.76
CA VAL A 94 23.31 -9.00 -20.01
C VAL A 94 24.54 -9.14 -20.88
N THR A 95 24.48 -8.60 -22.11
CA THR A 95 25.62 -8.63 -23.05
C THR A 95 26.37 -7.32 -22.94
N ALA A 96 27.65 -7.41 -22.60
CA ALA A 96 28.49 -6.25 -22.30
C ALA A 96 28.93 -5.43 -23.53
N GLY A 97 28.77 -5.96 -24.75
CA GLY A 97 29.19 -5.30 -25.97
C GLY A 97 30.64 -4.76 -25.90
N LEU A 98 30.86 -3.59 -26.50
CA LEU A 98 32.15 -2.88 -26.43
C LEU A 98 32.43 -2.24 -25.04
N SER A 99 31.52 -2.37 -24.10
CA SER A 99 31.63 -1.83 -22.73
C SER A 99 32.60 -2.59 -21.82
N ARG A 100 33.32 -3.58 -22.31
CA ARG A 100 34.39 -4.24 -21.55
C ARG A 100 35.42 -3.28 -20.94
N SER A 101 35.48 -2.07 -21.47
CA SER A 101 36.38 -1.01 -20.99
C SER A 101 35.88 -0.23 -19.77
N ASN A 102 34.64 -0.44 -19.34
CA ASN A 102 34.06 0.29 -18.17
C ASN A 102 33.23 -0.62 -17.25
N PRO A 103 33.87 -1.34 -16.31
CA PRO A 103 33.19 -2.20 -15.32
C PRO A 103 32.13 -1.48 -14.51
N SER A 104 32.28 -0.18 -14.29
CA SER A 104 31.30 0.63 -13.53
C SER A 104 29.94 0.63 -14.20
N ARG A 105 29.87 0.68 -15.53
CA ARG A 105 28.60 0.69 -16.27
C ARG A 105 27.85 -0.63 -16.17
N LEU A 106 28.55 -1.76 -16.18
CA LEU A 106 27.92 -3.07 -15.96
C LEU A 106 27.32 -3.19 -14.58
N LYS A 107 28.04 -2.70 -13.59
CA LYS A 107 27.51 -2.62 -12.22
C LYS A 107 26.25 -1.77 -12.15
N ASP A 108 26.24 -0.59 -12.78
CA ASP A 108 25.07 0.29 -12.81
C ASP A 108 23.85 -0.38 -13.44
N ILE A 109 24.04 -1.21 -14.48
CA ILE A 109 22.96 -1.97 -15.13
C ILE A 109 22.46 -3.07 -14.20
N VAL A 110 23.35 -3.84 -13.58
CA VAL A 110 22.96 -4.88 -12.62
C VAL A 110 22.22 -4.27 -11.44
N ASP A 111 22.72 -3.18 -10.88
CA ASP A 111 22.08 -2.47 -9.78
C ASP A 111 20.70 -1.92 -10.21
N ALA A 112 20.54 -1.47 -11.44
CA ALA A 112 19.26 -1.04 -11.98
C ALA A 112 18.28 -2.21 -12.13
N ILE A 113 18.69 -3.34 -12.67
CA ILE A 113 17.88 -4.57 -12.78
C ILE A 113 17.41 -4.99 -11.37
N VAL A 114 18.35 -5.15 -10.44
CA VAL A 114 18.04 -5.54 -9.06
C VAL A 114 17.08 -4.56 -8.41
N ARG A 115 17.25 -3.26 -8.65
CA ARG A 115 16.36 -2.23 -8.12
C ARG A 115 14.95 -2.28 -8.72
N ILE A 116 14.84 -2.46 -10.03
CA ILE A 116 13.54 -2.60 -10.71
C ILE A 116 12.81 -3.81 -10.12
N GLU A 117 13.45 -4.98 -10.11
CA GLU A 117 12.83 -6.21 -9.61
C GLU A 117 12.43 -6.12 -8.14
N THR A 118 13.30 -5.58 -7.30
CA THR A 118 13.01 -5.43 -5.88
C THR A 118 11.75 -4.59 -5.67
N TYR A 119 11.68 -3.39 -6.26
CA TYR A 119 10.56 -2.49 -6.04
C TYR A 119 9.30 -2.90 -6.81
N TYR A 120 9.44 -3.56 -7.95
CA TYR A 120 8.35 -4.18 -8.68
C TYR A 120 7.65 -5.25 -7.82
N HIS A 121 8.41 -6.18 -7.27
CA HIS A 121 7.86 -7.24 -6.42
C HIS A 121 7.32 -6.70 -5.09
N LEU A 122 7.99 -5.75 -4.45
CA LEU A 122 7.49 -5.10 -3.23
C LEU A 122 6.16 -4.39 -3.47
N LEU A 123 5.97 -3.78 -4.64
CA LEU A 123 4.71 -3.14 -5.02
C LEU A 123 3.60 -4.17 -5.25
N LEU A 124 3.89 -5.26 -5.93
CA LEU A 124 2.91 -6.31 -6.25
C LEU A 124 2.58 -7.22 -5.06
N MET A 125 3.50 -7.37 -4.11
CA MET A 125 3.29 -8.18 -2.91
C MET A 125 2.08 -7.72 -2.08
N GLN A 126 1.71 -6.44 -2.18
CA GLN A 126 0.57 -5.87 -1.47
C GLN A 126 -0.79 -6.20 -2.13
N LYS A 127 -0.80 -6.81 -3.31
CA LYS A 127 -2.03 -7.08 -4.08
C LYS A 127 -3.09 -7.89 -3.31
N PRO A 128 -2.76 -8.98 -2.58
CA PRO A 128 -3.75 -9.72 -1.81
C PRO A 128 -4.38 -8.89 -0.68
N LEU A 129 -3.54 -8.12 0.05
CA LEU A 129 -4.01 -7.23 1.11
C LEU A 129 -4.92 -6.13 0.53
N PHE A 130 -4.49 -5.51 -0.56
CA PHE A 130 -5.27 -4.48 -1.25
C PHE A 130 -6.65 -4.99 -1.68
N SER A 131 -6.71 -6.16 -2.33
CA SER A 131 -7.97 -6.75 -2.78
C SER A 131 -8.93 -7.01 -1.62
N ALA A 132 -8.44 -7.62 -0.53
CA ALA A 132 -9.24 -7.86 0.67
C ALA A 132 -9.71 -6.56 1.33
N ALA A 133 -8.86 -5.53 1.35
CA ALA A 133 -9.17 -4.24 1.94
C ALA A 133 -10.21 -3.46 1.14
N VAL A 134 -10.19 -3.52 -0.19
CA VAL A 134 -11.21 -2.89 -1.04
C VAL A 134 -12.60 -3.37 -0.68
N ASP A 135 -12.78 -4.68 -0.52
CA ASP A 135 -14.07 -5.28 -0.15
C ASP A 135 -14.51 -4.88 1.27
N GLN A 136 -13.56 -4.81 2.20
CA GLN A 136 -13.86 -4.39 3.57
C GLN A 136 -14.26 -2.91 3.64
N VAL A 137 -13.49 -2.03 3.00
CA VAL A 137 -13.80 -0.60 2.95
C VAL A 137 -15.17 -0.38 2.31
N TYR A 138 -15.48 -1.06 1.20
CA TYR A 138 -16.80 -0.97 0.58
C TYR A 138 -17.94 -1.37 1.54
N LYS A 139 -17.80 -2.46 2.29
CA LYS A 139 -18.82 -2.86 3.29
C LYS A 139 -19.01 -1.81 4.37
N PHE A 140 -17.92 -1.22 4.88
CA PHE A 140 -18.00 -0.15 5.87
C PHE A 140 -18.63 1.13 5.32
N GLU A 141 -18.36 1.49 4.07
CA GLU A 141 -19.01 2.61 3.38
C GLU A 141 -20.53 2.40 3.30
N GLN A 142 -20.98 1.19 2.96
CA GLN A 142 -22.41 0.88 2.91
C GLN A 142 -23.09 0.98 4.30
N VAL A 143 -22.40 0.50 5.32
CA VAL A 143 -22.89 0.62 6.71
C VAL A 143 -22.98 2.10 7.11
N HIS A 144 -21.92 2.88 6.84
CA HIS A 144 -21.87 4.30 7.14
C HIS A 144 -22.99 5.09 6.45
N LEU A 145 -23.22 4.85 5.16
CA LEU A 145 -24.28 5.51 4.40
C LEU A 145 -25.66 5.24 4.99
N LYS A 146 -25.97 3.99 5.34
CA LYS A 146 -27.24 3.62 5.97
C LYS A 146 -27.41 4.28 7.35
N GLN A 147 -26.38 4.24 8.17
CA GLN A 147 -26.41 4.88 9.51
C GLN A 147 -26.59 6.39 9.38
N ARG A 148 -25.87 7.03 8.46
CA ARG A 148 -25.99 8.46 8.18
C ARG A 148 -27.41 8.83 7.78
N GLU A 149 -28.03 8.10 6.87
CA GLU A 149 -29.39 8.32 6.41
C GLU A 149 -30.39 8.22 7.57
N ILE A 150 -30.34 7.13 8.35
CA ILE A 150 -31.22 6.92 9.50
C ILE A 150 -31.08 8.06 10.51
N ILE A 151 -29.85 8.43 10.86
CA ILE A 151 -29.58 9.46 11.86
C ILE A 151 -30.02 10.81 11.35
N THR A 152 -29.69 11.18 10.11
CA THR A 152 -30.09 12.49 9.56
C THR A 152 -31.59 12.68 9.54
N ASN A 153 -32.33 11.62 9.21
CA ASN A 153 -33.81 11.71 9.13
C ASN A 153 -34.51 11.73 10.49
N HIS A 154 -33.89 11.21 11.55
CA HIS A 154 -34.55 10.99 12.83
C HIS A 154 -33.95 11.77 14.00
N ILE A 155 -32.78 12.39 13.85
CA ILE A 155 -32.04 13.02 14.96
C ILE A 155 -32.84 14.13 15.67
N ALA A 156 -33.70 14.85 14.94
CA ALA A 156 -34.50 15.95 15.50
C ALA A 156 -35.51 15.47 16.56
N HIS A 157 -35.99 14.23 16.42
CA HIS A 157 -37.04 13.65 17.27
C HIS A 157 -36.54 12.49 18.13
N ALA A 158 -35.25 12.15 18.05
CA ALA A 158 -34.67 11.05 18.81
C ALA A 158 -34.61 11.36 20.30
N ASP A 159 -34.97 10.37 21.12
CA ASP A 159 -34.81 10.43 22.57
C ASP A 159 -33.35 10.18 22.98
N SER A 160 -33.03 10.51 24.23
CA SER A 160 -31.69 10.39 24.78
C SER A 160 -31.15 8.95 24.70
N GLN A 161 -32.00 7.94 24.85
CA GLN A 161 -31.60 6.53 24.79
C GLN A 161 -31.22 6.11 23.35
N THR A 162 -31.95 6.58 22.38
CA THR A 162 -31.66 6.33 20.95
C THR A 162 -30.36 7.02 20.53
N LEU A 163 -30.15 8.28 20.94
CA LEU A 163 -28.91 9.01 20.68
C LEU A 163 -27.70 8.30 21.29
N GLN A 164 -27.83 7.81 22.53
CA GLN A 164 -26.77 7.07 23.21
C GLN A 164 -26.44 5.74 22.48
N ARG A 165 -27.46 5.02 22.00
CA ARG A 165 -27.24 3.79 21.20
C ARG A 165 -26.51 4.09 19.90
N TRP A 166 -26.91 5.11 19.17
CA TRP A 166 -26.24 5.54 17.94
C TRP A 166 -24.78 5.93 18.21
N LEU A 167 -24.55 6.75 19.26
CA LEU A 167 -23.21 7.16 19.65
C LEU A 167 -22.30 5.96 19.93
N ASN A 168 -22.77 4.99 20.68
CA ASN A 168 -22.01 3.78 21.02
C ASN A 168 -21.69 2.95 19.75
N THR A 169 -22.68 2.74 18.88
CA THR A 169 -22.50 1.98 17.64
C THR A 169 -21.48 2.65 16.71
N LEU A 170 -21.65 3.96 16.47
CA LEU A 170 -20.74 4.73 15.61
C LEU A 170 -19.32 4.80 16.18
N THR A 171 -19.19 4.91 17.51
CA THR A 171 -17.87 4.89 18.16
C THR A 171 -17.16 3.54 17.96
N GLN A 172 -17.88 2.43 18.04
CA GLN A 172 -17.32 1.10 17.76
C GLN A 172 -16.91 0.97 16.29
N ASP A 173 -17.72 1.45 15.35
CA ASP A 173 -17.44 1.40 13.94
C ASP A 173 -16.25 2.32 13.57
N LEU A 174 -16.16 3.50 14.19
CA LEU A 174 -14.99 4.38 14.07
C LEU A 174 -13.71 3.71 14.57
N LEU A 175 -13.76 3.01 15.71
CA LEU A 175 -12.60 2.30 16.24
C LEU A 175 -12.12 1.18 15.29
N LYS A 176 -13.06 0.44 14.67
CA LYS A 176 -12.72 -0.58 13.65
C LYS A 176 -12.10 0.07 12.42
N THR A 177 -12.70 1.17 11.95
CA THR A 177 -12.20 1.95 10.81
C THR A 177 -10.80 2.49 11.07
N ASN A 178 -10.53 3.03 12.26
CA ASN A 178 -9.22 3.54 12.64
C ASN A 178 -8.14 2.44 12.66
N ARG A 179 -8.46 1.25 13.16
CA ARG A 179 -7.53 0.11 13.13
C ARG A 179 -7.21 -0.29 11.70
N MET A 180 -8.24 -0.40 10.85
CA MET A 180 -8.06 -0.73 9.43
C MET A 180 -7.26 0.36 8.71
N ALA A 181 -7.55 1.64 8.95
CA ALA A 181 -6.79 2.75 8.39
C ALA A 181 -5.31 2.69 8.79
N GLY A 182 -5.02 2.46 10.07
CA GLY A 182 -3.64 2.30 10.55
C GLY A 182 -2.88 1.19 9.84
N THR A 183 -3.49 0.02 9.69
CA THR A 183 -2.89 -1.11 8.95
C THR A 183 -2.67 -0.77 7.48
N LEU A 184 -3.69 -0.21 6.80
CA LEU A 184 -3.59 0.13 5.38
C LEU A 184 -2.55 1.23 5.11
N HIS A 185 -2.49 2.26 5.96
CA HIS A 185 -1.46 3.29 5.83
C HIS A 185 -0.06 2.71 6.03
N PHE A 186 0.13 1.84 7.01
CA PHE A 186 1.42 1.19 7.23
C PHE A 186 1.87 0.36 6.02
N GLU A 187 0.97 -0.46 5.48
CA GLU A 187 1.30 -1.41 4.40
C GLU A 187 1.37 -0.76 3.01
N LEU A 188 0.49 0.20 2.69
CA LEU A 188 0.32 0.70 1.34
C LEU A 188 0.96 2.07 1.07
N SER A 189 1.37 2.81 2.09
CA SER A 189 1.91 4.18 1.90
C SER A 189 3.20 4.20 1.08
N ALA A 190 4.00 3.14 1.13
CA ALA A 190 5.24 3.02 0.38
C ALA A 190 5.03 2.77 -1.13
N SER A 191 3.81 2.48 -1.58
CA SER A 191 3.54 2.13 -2.98
C SER A 191 3.92 3.24 -3.96
N LEU A 192 3.61 4.49 -3.64
CA LEU A 192 3.94 5.63 -4.50
C LEU A 192 5.45 5.87 -4.62
N PRO A 193 6.25 5.87 -3.52
CA PRO A 193 7.70 5.84 -3.61
C PRO A 193 8.26 4.69 -4.44
N TYR A 194 7.73 3.47 -4.27
CA TYR A 194 8.22 2.30 -5.02
C TYR A 194 7.94 2.43 -6.52
N ASP A 195 6.73 2.82 -6.90
CA ASP A 195 6.37 3.10 -8.28
C ASP A 195 7.31 4.14 -8.91
N LYS A 196 7.56 5.24 -8.21
CA LYS A 196 8.48 6.30 -8.66
C LYS A 196 9.91 5.78 -8.84
N ILE A 197 10.40 4.90 -7.95
CA ILE A 197 11.73 4.31 -8.06
C ILE A 197 11.81 3.45 -9.31
N VAL A 198 10.81 2.59 -9.58
CA VAL A 198 10.78 1.76 -10.79
C VAL A 198 10.80 2.63 -12.04
N HIS A 199 9.91 3.63 -12.14
CA HIS A 199 9.86 4.54 -13.28
C HIS A 199 11.16 5.29 -13.49
N THR A 200 11.75 5.85 -12.43
CA THR A 200 13.02 6.60 -12.52
C THR A 200 14.16 5.69 -12.95
N THR A 201 14.21 4.45 -12.44
CA THR A 201 15.25 3.49 -12.78
C THR A 201 15.12 3.03 -14.23
N LEU A 202 13.90 2.72 -14.72
CA LEU A 202 13.66 2.42 -16.14
C LEU A 202 14.10 3.57 -17.05
N THR A 203 13.76 4.80 -16.69
CA THR A 203 14.18 5.98 -17.42
C THR A 203 15.71 6.12 -17.48
N SER A 204 16.40 5.82 -16.36
CA SER A 204 17.87 5.91 -16.30
C SER A 204 18.57 4.86 -17.15
N LEU A 205 17.92 3.73 -17.43
CA LEU A 205 18.44 2.71 -18.34
C LEU A 205 18.51 3.19 -19.79
N ALA A 206 17.84 4.29 -20.16
CA ALA A 206 17.77 4.81 -21.52
C ALA A 206 17.49 3.68 -22.52
N GLU A 207 16.38 3.00 -22.33
CA GLU A 207 15.98 1.82 -23.07
C GLU A 207 15.70 2.12 -24.53
N HIS A 208 16.23 1.30 -25.43
CA HIS A 208 15.96 1.30 -26.86
C HIS A 208 15.36 -0.06 -27.27
N PRO A 209 14.23 -0.06 -28.00
CA PRO A 209 13.58 -1.32 -28.41
C PRO A 209 14.45 -2.12 -29.39
N MET A 210 14.25 -3.44 -29.38
CA MET A 210 14.87 -4.40 -30.29
C MET A 210 13.77 -5.04 -31.16
N GLU A 211 14.02 -5.17 -32.47
CA GLU A 211 13.01 -5.67 -33.44
C GLU A 211 12.41 -7.04 -33.07
N SER A 212 13.17 -7.90 -32.42
CA SER A 212 12.77 -9.29 -32.13
C SER A 212 12.22 -9.51 -30.72
N TYR A 213 12.23 -8.50 -29.88
CA TYR A 213 11.85 -8.58 -28.46
C TYR A 213 10.87 -7.50 -28.09
N ARG A 214 10.02 -7.79 -27.11
CA ARG A 214 9.23 -6.73 -26.45
C ARG A 214 10.13 -5.96 -25.50
N PRO A 215 9.98 -4.64 -25.38
CA PRO A 215 10.74 -3.88 -24.39
C PRO A 215 10.54 -4.38 -22.97
N ILE A 216 11.58 -4.28 -22.15
CA ILE A 216 11.52 -4.63 -20.73
C ILE A 216 10.53 -3.73 -20.01
N SER A 217 10.53 -2.44 -20.35
CA SER A 217 9.59 -1.46 -19.79
C SER A 217 8.13 -1.83 -20.04
N ASP A 218 7.78 -2.43 -21.18
CA ASP A 218 6.40 -2.84 -21.47
C ASP A 218 5.87 -3.83 -20.43
N TYR A 219 6.68 -4.81 -20.05
CA TYR A 219 6.29 -5.78 -19.02
C TYR A 219 6.17 -5.12 -17.66
N VAL A 220 7.22 -4.45 -17.23
CA VAL A 220 7.30 -3.84 -15.89
C VAL A 220 6.18 -2.81 -15.70
N LEU A 221 6.03 -1.89 -16.65
CA LEU A 221 5.02 -0.84 -16.54
C LEU A 221 3.59 -1.40 -16.62
N SER A 222 3.34 -2.39 -17.49
CA SER A 222 2.01 -3.01 -17.56
C SER A 222 1.61 -3.69 -16.23
N GLY A 223 2.58 -4.23 -15.49
CA GLY A 223 2.34 -4.89 -14.20
C GLY A 223 2.01 -3.94 -13.06
N ILE A 224 2.56 -2.72 -13.08
CA ILE A 224 2.42 -1.74 -11.99
C ILE A 224 1.48 -0.57 -12.33
N THR A 225 1.10 -0.41 -13.61
CA THR A 225 0.22 0.69 -14.02
C THR A 225 -1.07 0.69 -13.18
N GLY A 226 -1.32 1.80 -12.52
CA GLY A 226 -2.50 2.00 -11.67
C GLY A 226 -2.44 1.34 -10.30
N VAL A 227 -1.43 0.51 -9.97
CA VAL A 227 -1.33 -0.16 -8.67
C VAL A 227 -1.12 0.87 -7.56
N ALA A 228 -0.11 1.72 -7.68
CA ALA A 228 0.17 2.75 -6.68
C ALA A 228 -0.97 3.76 -6.54
N GLU A 229 -1.59 4.15 -7.66
CA GLU A 229 -2.78 5.02 -7.67
C GLU A 229 -3.97 4.37 -6.98
N GLY A 230 -4.23 3.08 -7.25
CA GLY A 230 -5.28 2.30 -6.60
C GLY A 230 -5.08 2.23 -5.09
N HIS A 231 -3.86 1.99 -4.63
CA HIS A 231 -3.50 2.01 -3.21
C HIS A 231 -3.77 3.39 -2.58
N GLN A 232 -3.34 4.47 -3.23
CA GLN A 232 -3.58 5.83 -2.77
C GLN A 232 -5.08 6.18 -2.73
N GLN A 233 -5.84 5.71 -3.71
CA GLN A 233 -7.29 5.89 -3.72
C GLN A 233 -7.96 5.16 -2.54
N LEU A 234 -7.54 3.93 -2.24
CA LEU A 234 -8.05 3.18 -1.10
C LEU A 234 -7.74 3.89 0.22
N LEU A 235 -6.52 4.42 0.38
CA LEU A 235 -6.14 5.20 1.56
C LEU A 235 -7.02 6.45 1.72
N ARG A 236 -7.29 7.18 0.64
CA ARG A 236 -8.21 8.33 0.68
C ARG A 236 -9.64 7.93 1.04
N ARG A 237 -10.12 6.77 0.54
CA ARG A 237 -11.47 6.27 0.87
C ARG A 237 -11.61 5.95 2.34
N ILE A 238 -10.63 5.26 2.94
CA ILE A 238 -10.68 4.93 4.38
C ILE A 238 -10.59 6.18 5.26
N ASP A 239 -9.79 7.17 4.87
CA ASP A 239 -9.73 8.44 5.60
C ASP A 239 -11.04 9.24 5.48
N THR A 240 -11.66 9.25 4.31
CA THR A 240 -12.98 9.87 4.11
C THR A 240 -14.04 9.19 4.96
N LEU A 241 -14.02 7.87 5.03
CA LEU A 241 -14.94 7.09 5.86
C LEU A 241 -14.75 7.38 7.35
N ARG A 242 -13.50 7.44 7.82
CA ARG A 242 -13.17 7.84 9.21
C ARG A 242 -13.73 9.21 9.54
N ASN A 243 -13.45 10.20 8.71
CA ASN A 243 -13.95 11.57 8.90
C ASN A 243 -15.48 11.62 8.86
N GLY A 244 -16.11 10.77 8.05
CA GLY A 244 -17.56 10.63 8.00
C GLY A 244 -18.17 10.17 9.32
N PHE A 245 -17.60 9.15 9.95
CA PHE A 245 -18.01 8.68 11.27
C PHE A 245 -17.82 9.75 12.34
N GLU A 246 -16.66 10.41 12.38
CA GLU A 246 -16.36 11.51 13.31
C GLU A 246 -17.38 12.66 13.18
N GLY A 247 -17.75 13.03 11.96
CA GLY A 247 -18.74 14.05 11.68
C GLY A 247 -20.11 13.70 12.26
N ILE A 248 -20.60 12.46 12.05
CA ILE A 248 -21.90 12.04 12.60
C ILE A 248 -21.86 11.98 14.13
N ILE A 249 -20.77 11.46 14.72
CA ILE A 249 -20.58 11.43 16.18
C ILE A 249 -20.67 12.85 16.77
N THR A 250 -20.02 13.81 16.12
CA THR A 250 -20.07 15.22 16.55
C THR A 250 -21.48 15.78 16.51
N ILE A 251 -22.24 15.51 15.45
CA ILE A 251 -23.66 15.95 15.35
C ILE A 251 -24.50 15.36 16.47
N ILE A 252 -24.35 14.07 16.78
CA ILE A 252 -25.09 13.40 17.86
C ILE A 252 -24.72 14.02 19.22
N ARG A 253 -23.43 14.24 19.49
CA ARG A 253 -22.97 14.89 20.73
C ARG A 253 -23.58 16.29 20.90
N THR A 254 -23.53 17.12 19.86
CA THR A 254 -24.15 18.45 19.85
C THR A 254 -25.65 18.35 20.14
N ARG A 255 -26.36 17.36 19.60
CA ARG A 255 -27.79 17.18 19.90
C ARG A 255 -28.03 16.78 21.35
N ILE A 256 -27.22 15.93 21.93
CA ILE A 256 -27.28 15.55 23.35
C ILE A 256 -27.05 16.79 24.22
N ASP A 257 -26.07 17.60 23.93
CA ASP A 257 -25.74 18.82 24.67
C ASP A 257 -26.91 19.82 24.67
N LEU A 258 -27.54 20.02 23.51
CA LEU A 258 -28.75 20.89 23.38
C LEU A 258 -29.92 20.36 24.21
N ILE A 259 -30.12 19.04 24.28
CA ILE A 259 -31.17 18.44 25.10
C ILE A 259 -30.87 18.67 26.59
N LEU A 260 -29.63 18.48 27.02
CA LEU A 260 -29.19 18.71 28.40
C LEU A 260 -29.36 20.19 28.81
N GLU A 261 -28.97 21.09 27.92
CA GLU A 261 -29.15 22.53 28.14
C GLU A 261 -30.64 22.90 28.31
N ALA A 262 -31.53 22.41 27.44
CA ALA A 262 -32.96 22.62 27.52
C ALA A 262 -33.55 22.06 28.83
N GLN A 263 -33.10 20.87 29.27
CA GLN A 263 -33.51 20.28 30.55
C GLN A 263 -33.05 21.11 31.74
N ASN A 264 -31.80 21.60 31.72
CA ASN A 264 -31.26 22.47 32.76
C ASN A 264 -32.06 23.80 32.88
N LEU A 265 -32.38 24.43 31.74
CA LEU A 265 -33.19 25.63 31.71
C LEU A 265 -34.60 25.38 32.25
N ALA A 266 -35.22 24.26 31.92
CA ALA A 266 -36.53 23.87 32.45
C ALA A 266 -36.49 23.64 33.97
N LEU A 267 -35.42 22.99 34.46
CA LEU A 267 -35.22 22.78 35.89
C LEU A 267 -35.06 24.10 36.64
N LEU A 268 -34.21 25.01 36.14
CA LEU A 268 -34.02 26.34 36.73
C LEU A 268 -35.33 27.15 36.81
N LYS A 269 -36.13 27.12 35.74
CA LYS A 269 -37.47 27.76 35.75
C LYS A 269 -38.41 27.15 36.80
N SER A 270 -38.35 25.82 36.97
CA SER A 270 -39.15 25.12 38.00
C SER A 270 -38.70 25.50 39.40
N VAL A 271 -37.42 25.59 39.67
CA VAL A 271 -36.88 26.03 40.98
C VAL A 271 -37.25 27.48 41.26
N ASP A 272 -37.11 28.39 40.29
CA ASP A 272 -37.51 29.79 40.46
C ASP A 272 -39.02 29.91 40.81
N LYS A 273 -39.88 29.15 40.13
CA LYS A 273 -41.33 29.11 40.41
C LYS A 273 -41.61 28.57 41.82
N THR A 274 -40.92 27.53 42.24
CA THR A 274 -41.06 26.93 43.58
C THR A 274 -40.61 27.91 44.65
N THR A 275 -39.46 28.56 44.46
CA THR A 275 -38.94 29.57 45.38
C THR A 275 -39.91 30.76 45.53
N LYS A 276 -40.41 31.27 44.42
CA LYS A 276 -41.45 32.36 44.47
C LYS A 276 -42.74 31.95 45.23
N SER A 277 -43.15 30.67 45.04
CA SER A 277 -44.34 30.16 45.79
C SER A 277 -44.05 30.01 47.28
N GLN A 278 -42.81 29.58 47.67
CA GLN A 278 -42.42 29.51 49.09
C GLN A 278 -42.36 30.88 49.76
N VAL A 279 -41.79 31.88 49.08
CA VAL A 279 -41.74 33.25 49.57
C VAL A 279 -43.16 33.80 49.77
N LEU A 280 -44.08 33.57 48.85
CA LEU A 280 -45.49 33.96 48.95
C LEU A 280 -46.16 33.27 50.12
N LEU A 281 -45.99 32.01 50.36
CA LEU A 281 -46.49 31.25 51.50
C LEU A 281 -45.92 31.76 52.80
N GLN A 282 -44.61 32.05 52.87
CA GLN A 282 -43.98 32.62 54.06
C GLN A 282 -44.53 33.97 54.40
N HIS A 283 -44.73 34.90 53.46
CA HIS A 283 -45.40 36.18 53.66
C HIS A 283 -46.84 36.03 54.11
N THR A 284 -47.55 35.04 53.60
CA THR A 284 -48.93 34.76 54.00
C THR A 284 -49.00 34.26 55.45
N VAL A 285 -48.12 33.39 55.87
CA VAL A 285 -48.01 32.84 57.24
C VAL A 285 -47.56 33.93 58.21
N GLU A 286 -46.60 34.77 57.86
CA GLU A 286 -46.13 35.89 58.66
C GLU A 286 -47.25 36.93 58.83
N GLY A 287 -48.07 37.25 57.81
CA GLY A 287 -49.18 38.13 57.87
C GLY A 287 -50.31 37.61 58.74
N LEU A 288 -50.52 36.27 58.81
CA LEU A 288 -51.54 35.67 59.69
C LEU A 288 -51.08 35.54 61.17
N SER A 289 -49.79 35.62 61.47
CA SER A 289 -49.25 35.56 62.83
C SER A 289 -49.26 36.91 63.57
N ILE A 290 -49.63 37.99 62.89
CA ILE A 290 -49.70 39.37 63.47
C ILE A 290 -51.12 39.74 63.89
N ILE A 291 -52.08 38.88 63.68
CA ILE A 291 -53.51 39.05 64.20
C ILE A 291 -53.66 38.19 65.46
#